data_f76cef9d14dcfa9d34c866437f57aaa6
#
_entry.id   f76cef9d14dcfa9d34c866437f57aaa6
#
_cell.length_a   1.000
_cell.length_b   1.000
_cell.length_c   1.000
_cell.angle_alpha   90.00
_cell.angle_beta   90.00
_cell.angle_gamma   90.00
#
_symmetry.space_group_name_H-M   'P 1'
#
loop_
_entity.id
_entity.type
_entity.pdbx_description
1 polymer ?
#
loop_
_entity_poly.entity_id
_entity_poly.type
_entity_poly.pdbx_seq_one_letter_code
_entity_poly.pdbx_strand_id
1 'polypeptide(L)'
;MNSVAPTLIRSAACLVLAIASSGVAAQDAVLVFSRTLGFRHGSIADGVSMLQQLGASAGFTTEFTEDPTRFNATELARFRAVVWLSTTGDVLNDTQQGAFQAWLEGGGGYVGIHAAADCEYGWSWYGAQVLGNGAWFLSHPAIQAAIVVRESADDPSTAHYPPTFMFTDEWYNFRANPRAGASVLLRLDEASYQPGSGAMGADHPISWKRDVGSGRAWYTAMGHRSETCADAGFRQHVLGGVQWAMGSAAVLY
;
A
#
# COMPACT_ATOMS: atom_id res chain seq x y z
N MET A 1 18.47 83.01 37.08
CA MET A 1 17.63 82.33 36.06
C MET A 1 18.39 81.13 35.52
N ASN A 2 18.12 79.94 36.05
CA ASN A 2 18.86 78.77 35.69
C ASN A 2 18.05 77.93 34.64
N SER A 3 18.61 77.80 33.45
CA SER A 3 18.06 77.03 32.37
C SER A 3 18.53 75.57 32.52
N VAL A 4 17.58 74.59 32.68
CA VAL A 4 17.84 73.17 32.72
C VAL A 4 17.53 72.64 31.31
N ALA A 5 18.53 72.03 30.66
CA ALA A 5 18.40 71.40 29.39
C ALA A 5 17.81 69.94 29.58
N PRO A 6 16.92 69.43 28.69
CA PRO A 6 16.41 68.11 28.81
C PRO A 6 17.37 67.06 28.24
N THR A 7 17.61 66.02 29.04
CA THR A 7 18.40 64.84 28.64
C THR A 7 17.55 63.90 27.78
N LEU A 8 17.93 63.70 26.54
CA LEU A 8 17.34 62.75 25.64
C LEU A 8 17.82 61.30 25.96
N ILE A 9 16.94 60.46 26.46
CA ILE A 9 17.16 59.00 26.64
C ILE A 9 16.94 58.36 25.29
N ARG A 10 18.00 57.79 24.66
CA ARG A 10 17.92 56.96 23.48
C ARG A 10 17.62 55.52 23.92
N SER A 11 16.40 55.05 23.67
CA SER A 11 16.05 53.64 23.81
C SER A 11 16.64 52.86 22.65
N ALA A 12 17.56 51.95 22.94
CA ALA A 12 18.06 50.97 21.97
C ALA A 12 17.06 49.80 21.90
N ALA A 13 16.34 49.70 20.80
CA ALA A 13 15.52 48.51 20.52
C ALA A 13 16.42 47.35 20.04
N CYS A 14 16.58 46.33 20.86
CA CYS A 14 17.19 45.05 20.43
C CYS A 14 16.22 44.29 19.53
N LEU A 15 16.54 44.23 18.26
CA LEU A 15 15.83 43.41 17.29
C LEU A 15 16.28 41.95 17.49
N VAL A 16 15.47 41.13 18.14
CA VAL A 16 15.71 39.68 18.24
C VAL A 16 15.28 39.04 16.92
N LEU A 17 16.25 38.67 16.10
CA LEU A 17 16.01 37.89 14.89
C LEU A 17 15.69 36.43 15.30
N ALA A 18 14.44 36.04 15.27
CA ALA A 18 14.03 34.64 15.41
C ALA A 18 14.45 33.88 14.15
N ILE A 19 15.52 33.11 14.22
CA ILE A 19 15.90 32.15 13.19
C ILE A 19 14.88 31.00 13.29
N ALA A 20 13.88 31.01 12.43
CA ALA A 20 13.02 29.83 12.21
C ALA A 20 13.89 28.74 11.56
N SER A 21 14.33 27.77 12.33
CA SER A 21 14.90 26.54 11.80
C SER A 21 13.76 25.78 11.07
N SER A 22 13.73 25.88 9.75
CA SER A 22 12.94 24.97 8.92
C SER A 22 13.53 23.57 9.08
N GLY A 23 13.06 22.83 10.07
CA GLY A 23 13.32 21.41 10.17
C GLY A 23 12.82 20.76 8.87
N VAL A 24 13.72 20.20 8.07
CA VAL A 24 13.33 19.34 6.96
C VAL A 24 12.54 18.17 7.60
N ALA A 25 11.24 18.11 7.34
CA ALA A 25 10.43 16.98 7.81
C ALA A 25 11.09 15.70 7.29
N ALA A 26 11.26 14.70 8.16
CA ALA A 26 11.80 13.43 7.74
C ALA A 26 10.91 12.89 6.61
N GLN A 27 11.54 12.49 5.50
CA GLN A 27 10.83 11.93 4.34
C GLN A 27 10.15 10.64 4.77
N ASP A 28 8.88 10.45 4.38
CA ASP A 28 8.15 9.21 4.64
C ASP A 28 8.91 8.02 4.04
N ALA A 29 8.97 6.92 4.77
CA ALA A 29 9.65 5.69 4.35
C ALA A 29 8.66 4.52 4.24
N VAL A 30 8.87 3.68 3.23
CA VAL A 30 8.09 2.49 2.94
C VAL A 30 9.01 1.27 2.92
N LEU A 31 8.67 0.23 3.67
CA LEU A 31 9.38 -1.06 3.61
C LEU A 31 8.73 -1.93 2.53
N VAL A 32 9.52 -2.43 1.59
CA VAL A 32 9.07 -3.40 0.57
C VAL A 32 9.57 -4.78 0.96
N PHE A 33 8.65 -5.67 1.29
CA PHE A 33 8.92 -7.04 1.74
C PHE A 33 8.45 -8.04 0.68
N SER A 34 9.36 -8.93 0.22
CA SER A 34 9.05 -9.90 -0.83
C SER A 34 9.60 -11.30 -0.54
N ARG A 35 9.63 -11.69 0.74
CA ARG A 35 10.00 -13.04 1.13
C ARG A 35 9.02 -14.06 0.57
N THR A 36 9.54 -15.17 0.03
CA THR A 36 8.73 -16.27 -0.49
C THR A 36 9.19 -17.59 0.13
N LEU A 37 8.26 -18.34 0.69
CA LEU A 37 8.45 -19.72 1.16
C LEU A 37 7.63 -20.73 0.34
N GLY A 38 6.81 -20.24 -0.58
CA GLY A 38 6.11 -20.95 -1.62
C GLY A 38 6.65 -20.57 -3.02
N PHE A 39 5.74 -20.34 -3.96
CA PHE A 39 6.12 -19.95 -5.32
C PHE A 39 6.78 -18.55 -5.34
N ARG A 40 7.90 -18.43 -6.06
CA ARG A 40 8.58 -17.14 -6.25
C ARG A 40 8.26 -16.56 -7.62
N HIS A 41 7.59 -15.42 -7.63
CA HIS A 41 7.21 -14.74 -8.86
C HIS A 41 8.42 -14.06 -9.53
N GLY A 42 8.52 -14.23 -10.86
CA GLY A 42 9.58 -13.60 -11.65
C GLY A 42 9.49 -12.06 -11.66
N SER A 43 8.30 -11.50 -11.48
CA SER A 43 8.04 -10.05 -11.48
C SER A 43 8.50 -9.31 -10.23
N ILE A 44 8.99 -10.00 -9.19
CA ILE A 44 9.41 -9.35 -7.92
C ILE A 44 10.46 -8.26 -8.17
N ALA A 45 11.47 -8.54 -9.01
CA ALA A 45 12.52 -7.56 -9.29
C ALA A 45 11.98 -6.31 -9.99
N ASP A 46 11.05 -6.48 -10.93
CA ASP A 46 10.40 -5.37 -11.63
C ASP A 46 9.47 -4.59 -10.70
N GLY A 47 8.75 -5.28 -9.80
CA GLY A 47 7.94 -4.67 -8.77
C GLY A 47 8.74 -3.83 -7.77
N VAL A 48 9.93 -4.33 -7.35
CA VAL A 48 10.86 -3.54 -6.50
C VAL A 48 11.32 -2.29 -7.24
N SER A 49 11.75 -2.42 -8.50
CA SER A 49 12.18 -1.29 -9.32
C SER A 49 11.05 -0.26 -9.53
N MET A 50 9.83 -0.74 -9.78
CA MET A 50 8.64 0.09 -9.89
C MET A 50 8.42 0.90 -8.60
N LEU A 51 8.40 0.25 -7.44
CA LEU A 51 8.16 0.92 -6.15
C LEU A 51 9.25 1.93 -5.80
N GLN A 52 10.52 1.66 -6.13
CA GLN A 52 11.62 2.61 -5.97
C GLN A 52 11.42 3.86 -6.83
N GLN A 53 11.03 3.68 -8.10
CA GLN A 53 10.75 4.80 -9.00
C GLN A 53 9.53 5.61 -8.54
N LEU A 54 8.47 4.95 -8.10
CA LEU A 54 7.28 5.62 -7.55
C LEU A 54 7.63 6.43 -6.30
N GLY A 55 8.42 5.87 -5.37
CA GLY A 55 8.90 6.58 -4.19
C GLY A 55 9.70 7.82 -4.55
N ALA A 56 10.67 7.67 -5.46
CA ALA A 56 11.50 8.79 -5.91
C ALA A 56 10.68 9.92 -6.57
N SER A 57 9.64 9.57 -7.34
CA SER A 57 8.76 10.56 -7.99
C SER A 57 7.75 11.22 -7.06
N ALA A 58 7.27 10.49 -6.04
CA ALA A 58 6.22 10.93 -5.14
C ALA A 58 6.72 11.44 -3.77
N GLY A 59 8.04 11.46 -3.55
CA GLY A 59 8.65 12.08 -2.37
C GLY A 59 8.70 11.18 -1.13
N PHE A 60 8.69 9.85 -1.29
CA PHE A 60 8.96 8.91 -0.20
C PHE A 60 10.15 7.99 -0.52
N THR A 61 10.81 7.48 0.52
CA THR A 61 11.91 6.51 0.37
C THR A 61 11.38 5.08 0.43
N THR A 62 12.10 4.14 -0.22
CA THR A 62 11.80 2.72 -0.15
C THR A 62 13.01 1.94 0.34
N GLU A 63 12.80 1.03 1.29
CA GLU A 63 13.79 0.02 1.68
C GLU A 63 13.26 -1.35 1.29
N PHE A 64 14.06 -2.15 0.58
CA PHE A 64 13.71 -3.50 0.19
C PHE A 64 14.31 -4.54 1.14
N THR A 65 13.54 -5.58 1.46
CA THR A 65 14.01 -6.70 2.29
C THR A 65 13.27 -8.01 2.00
N GLU A 66 13.95 -9.13 2.22
CA GLU A 66 13.37 -10.46 2.37
C GLU A 66 13.64 -11.02 3.80
N ASP A 67 14.28 -10.24 4.65
CA ASP A 67 14.62 -10.61 6.02
C ASP A 67 13.42 -10.37 6.96
N PRO A 68 12.80 -11.44 7.51
CA PRO A 68 11.65 -11.30 8.40
C PRO A 68 12.02 -10.73 9.77
N THR A 69 13.32 -10.68 10.14
CA THR A 69 13.75 -10.08 11.41
C THR A 69 13.51 -8.57 11.47
N ARG A 70 13.26 -7.92 10.29
CA ARG A 70 12.82 -6.52 10.19
C ARG A 70 11.40 -6.29 10.76
N PHE A 71 10.62 -7.36 10.98
CA PHE A 71 9.30 -7.28 11.59
C PHE A 71 9.40 -7.29 13.11
N ASN A 72 9.83 -6.16 13.67
CA ASN A 72 9.87 -5.86 15.09
C ASN A 72 9.49 -4.39 15.35
N ALA A 73 9.10 -4.04 16.56
CA ALA A 73 8.57 -2.72 16.89
C ALA A 73 9.52 -1.57 16.53
N THR A 74 10.83 -1.75 16.73
CA THR A 74 11.84 -0.71 16.46
C THR A 74 11.98 -0.44 14.96
N GLU A 75 12.09 -1.51 14.17
CA GLU A 75 12.24 -1.39 12.72
C GLU A 75 10.95 -0.88 12.07
N LEU A 76 9.80 -1.46 12.42
CA LEU A 76 8.52 -1.06 11.83
C LEU A 76 8.16 0.40 12.13
N ALA A 77 8.54 0.93 13.30
CA ALA A 77 8.31 2.35 13.64
C ALA A 77 8.99 3.36 12.70
N ARG A 78 9.96 2.92 11.88
CA ARG A 78 10.63 3.75 10.88
C ARG A 78 9.80 3.99 9.62
N PHE A 79 8.75 3.19 9.40
CA PHE A 79 8.00 3.14 8.15
C PHE A 79 6.56 3.64 8.33
N ARG A 80 6.06 4.36 7.32
CA ARG A 80 4.65 4.75 7.23
C ARG A 80 3.80 3.62 6.66
N ALA A 81 4.37 2.83 5.76
CA ALA A 81 3.71 1.66 5.18
C ALA A 81 4.70 0.51 4.94
N VAL A 82 4.16 -0.71 4.91
CA VAL A 82 4.86 -1.93 4.48
C VAL A 82 4.13 -2.49 3.26
N VAL A 83 4.85 -2.65 2.15
CA VAL A 83 4.36 -3.30 0.94
C VAL A 83 4.75 -4.77 0.98
N TRP A 84 3.78 -5.67 0.94
CA TRP A 84 3.98 -7.10 0.74
C TRP A 84 3.89 -7.37 -0.77
N LEU A 85 5.04 -7.50 -1.40
CA LEU A 85 5.16 -7.66 -2.85
C LEU A 85 5.30 -9.14 -3.20
N SER A 86 4.24 -9.75 -3.67
CA SER A 86 4.20 -11.16 -4.11
C SER A 86 4.80 -12.14 -3.08
N THR A 87 4.53 -11.90 -1.78
CA THR A 87 4.90 -12.82 -0.70
C THR A 87 4.12 -14.12 -0.79
N THR A 88 4.74 -15.26 -0.47
CA THR A 88 4.07 -16.58 -0.49
C THR A 88 4.50 -17.46 0.67
N GLY A 89 3.56 -18.25 1.21
CA GLY A 89 3.79 -19.13 2.36
C GLY A 89 3.83 -18.41 3.70
N ASP A 90 4.19 -19.09 4.78
CA ASP A 90 4.20 -18.53 6.13
C ASP A 90 5.52 -17.78 6.37
N VAL A 91 5.58 -16.51 5.98
CA VAL A 91 6.80 -15.70 5.90
C VAL A 91 7.24 -15.09 7.23
N LEU A 92 6.34 -15.01 8.21
CA LEU A 92 6.60 -14.50 9.56
C LEU A 92 6.35 -15.56 10.62
N ASN A 93 7.10 -15.53 11.72
CA ASN A 93 6.80 -16.30 12.93
C ASN A 93 5.85 -15.50 13.85
N ASP A 94 5.33 -16.15 14.91
CA ASP A 94 4.34 -15.57 15.83
C ASP A 94 4.79 -14.23 16.45
N THR A 95 6.08 -14.09 16.78
CA THR A 95 6.62 -12.84 17.35
C THR A 95 6.60 -11.72 16.31
N GLN A 96 6.97 -12.01 15.08
CA GLN A 96 6.98 -11.06 13.96
C GLN A 96 5.56 -10.69 13.54
N GLN A 97 4.64 -11.67 13.52
CA GLN A 97 3.21 -11.46 13.29
C GLN A 97 2.63 -10.51 14.35
N GLY A 98 2.91 -10.78 15.65
CA GLY A 98 2.45 -9.91 16.74
C GLY A 98 2.99 -8.49 16.65
N ALA A 99 4.26 -8.30 16.25
CA ALA A 99 4.84 -6.98 16.05
C ALA A 99 4.21 -6.23 14.86
N PHE A 100 3.98 -6.91 13.75
CA PHE A 100 3.31 -6.33 12.58
C PHE A 100 1.85 -5.98 12.88
N GLN A 101 1.11 -6.86 13.56
CA GLN A 101 -0.26 -6.61 13.98
C GLN A 101 -0.35 -5.36 14.85
N ALA A 102 0.45 -5.28 15.92
CA ALA A 102 0.44 -4.13 16.82
C ALA A 102 0.79 -2.81 16.08
N TRP A 103 1.75 -2.86 15.15
CA TRP A 103 2.15 -1.72 14.34
C TRP A 103 1.03 -1.27 13.39
N LEU A 104 0.39 -2.23 12.68
CA LEU A 104 -0.69 -1.91 11.75
C LEU A 104 -1.92 -1.37 12.49
N GLU A 105 -2.38 -2.04 13.56
CA GLU A 105 -3.52 -1.59 14.38
C GLU A 105 -3.25 -0.22 15.04
N GLY A 106 -1.98 0.09 15.31
CA GLY A 106 -1.53 1.37 15.87
C GLY A 106 -1.45 2.53 14.87
N GLY A 107 -1.75 2.32 13.60
CA GLY A 107 -1.78 3.38 12.58
C GLY A 107 -0.83 3.19 11.39
N GLY A 108 -0.15 2.07 11.30
CA GLY A 108 0.67 1.71 10.15
C GLY A 108 -0.15 1.46 8.87
N GLY A 109 0.51 1.43 7.72
CA GLY A 109 -0.10 1.16 6.42
C GLY A 109 0.35 -0.16 5.82
N TYR A 110 -0.59 -0.98 5.36
CA TYR A 110 -0.31 -2.20 4.61
C TYR A 110 -0.71 -2.03 3.14
N VAL A 111 0.15 -2.51 2.24
CA VAL A 111 -0.14 -2.63 0.81
C VAL A 111 0.19 -4.05 0.37
N GLY A 112 -0.82 -4.81 -0.05
CA GLY A 112 -0.65 -6.15 -0.62
C GLY A 112 -0.69 -6.13 -2.14
N ILE A 113 0.30 -6.73 -2.78
CA ILE A 113 0.36 -6.85 -4.24
C ILE A 113 0.40 -8.33 -4.60
N HIS A 114 -0.53 -8.75 -5.43
CA HIS A 114 -0.66 -10.07 -6.05
C HIS A 114 -0.64 -11.20 -4.99
N ALA A 115 0.44 -11.99 -4.93
CA ALA A 115 0.54 -13.13 -4.05
C ALA A 115 0.61 -12.79 -2.56
N ALA A 116 0.52 -11.52 -2.18
CA ALA A 116 0.28 -11.16 -0.78
C ALA A 116 -0.99 -11.79 -0.19
N ALA A 117 -1.94 -12.27 -1.01
CA ALA A 117 -3.07 -13.07 -0.56
C ALA A 117 -2.77 -14.58 -0.51
N ASP A 118 -1.62 -15.03 -1.00
CA ASP A 118 -1.16 -16.44 -1.00
C ASP A 118 -0.13 -16.70 0.10
N CYS A 119 -0.33 -16.09 1.26
CA CYS A 119 0.58 -16.24 2.38
C CYS A 119 -0.14 -16.20 3.73
N GLU A 120 0.56 -16.59 4.80
CA GLU A 120 0.09 -16.50 6.19
C GLU A 120 -1.25 -17.21 6.42
N TYR A 121 -1.46 -18.37 5.83
CA TYR A 121 -2.70 -19.13 5.94
C TYR A 121 -3.01 -19.60 7.36
N GLY A 122 -1.99 -19.80 8.20
CA GLY A 122 -2.11 -20.14 9.62
C GLY A 122 -2.48 -18.95 10.50
N TRP A 123 -2.34 -17.72 10.01
CA TRP A 123 -2.59 -16.51 10.79
C TRP A 123 -3.98 -15.94 10.52
N SER A 124 -4.96 -16.40 11.29
CA SER A 124 -6.38 -16.04 11.10
C SER A 124 -6.66 -14.53 11.11
N TRP A 125 -5.90 -13.76 11.90
CA TRP A 125 -6.02 -12.30 11.94
C TRP A 125 -5.67 -11.68 10.58
N TYR A 126 -4.62 -12.18 9.90
CA TYR A 126 -4.23 -11.67 8.58
C TYR A 126 -5.36 -11.81 7.55
N GLY A 127 -5.97 -12.99 7.46
CA GLY A 127 -7.09 -13.20 6.56
C GLY A 127 -8.35 -12.40 6.94
N ALA A 128 -8.64 -12.33 8.24
CA ALA A 128 -9.84 -11.66 8.71
C ALA A 128 -9.71 -10.13 8.68
N GLN A 129 -8.57 -9.58 9.08
CA GLN A 129 -8.37 -8.15 9.27
C GLN A 129 -7.60 -7.48 8.14
N VAL A 130 -6.56 -8.11 7.59
CA VAL A 130 -5.74 -7.49 6.55
C VAL A 130 -6.34 -7.72 5.17
N LEU A 131 -6.57 -8.99 4.79
CA LEU A 131 -7.21 -9.31 3.50
C LEU A 131 -8.72 -9.04 3.51
N GLY A 132 -9.37 -9.19 4.67
CA GLY A 132 -10.80 -9.02 4.84
C GLY A 132 -11.59 -10.30 4.58
N ASN A 133 -12.42 -10.68 5.56
CA ASN A 133 -13.34 -11.81 5.50
C ASN A 133 -12.70 -13.17 5.11
N GLY A 134 -11.38 -13.32 5.25
CA GLY A 134 -10.70 -14.53 4.82
C GLY A 134 -10.47 -14.65 3.31
N ALA A 135 -10.28 -13.53 2.62
CA ALA A 135 -10.04 -13.45 1.18
C ALA A 135 -8.62 -13.91 0.78
N TRP A 136 -8.20 -15.06 1.31
CA TRP A 136 -6.99 -15.71 0.82
C TRP A 136 -7.14 -16.23 -0.60
N PHE A 137 -6.03 -16.31 -1.29
CA PHE A 137 -5.93 -17.01 -2.57
C PHE A 137 -6.51 -18.42 -2.49
N LEU A 138 -7.31 -18.79 -3.48
CA LEU A 138 -7.88 -20.13 -3.66
C LEU A 138 -7.27 -20.84 -4.86
N SER A 139 -7.30 -20.19 -6.02
CA SER A 139 -6.85 -20.70 -7.30
C SER A 139 -6.71 -19.58 -8.32
N HIS A 140 -6.16 -19.89 -9.47
CA HIS A 140 -6.16 -19.01 -10.64
C HIS A 140 -6.30 -19.83 -11.93
N PRO A 141 -6.90 -19.30 -12.99
CA PRO A 141 -6.78 -19.84 -14.35
C PRO A 141 -5.42 -19.44 -14.98
N ALA A 142 -5.17 -19.84 -16.21
CA ALA A 142 -4.04 -19.32 -16.97
C ALA A 142 -4.13 -17.79 -17.14
N ILE A 143 -2.97 -17.13 -17.35
CA ILE A 143 -2.91 -15.71 -17.68
C ILE A 143 -3.79 -15.42 -18.89
N GLN A 144 -4.68 -14.44 -18.76
CA GLN A 144 -5.61 -14.06 -19.82
C GLN A 144 -6.10 -12.63 -19.69
N ALA A 145 -6.62 -12.07 -20.77
CA ALA A 145 -7.29 -10.78 -20.75
C ALA A 145 -8.66 -10.90 -20.12
N ALA A 146 -9.05 -9.92 -19.32
CA ALA A 146 -10.39 -9.79 -18.75
C ALA A 146 -10.84 -8.33 -18.73
N ILE A 147 -12.15 -8.09 -18.67
CA ILE A 147 -12.69 -6.77 -18.40
C ILE A 147 -12.62 -6.51 -16.90
N VAL A 148 -11.90 -5.45 -16.54
CA VAL A 148 -11.86 -4.90 -15.19
C VAL A 148 -12.89 -3.78 -15.09
N VAL A 149 -13.70 -3.81 -14.04
CA VAL A 149 -14.72 -2.80 -13.75
C VAL A 149 -14.24 -1.97 -12.56
N ARG A 150 -14.18 -0.65 -12.74
CA ARG A 150 -13.89 0.29 -11.67
C ARG A 150 -15.17 0.55 -10.86
N GLU A 151 -15.11 0.31 -9.54
CA GLU A 151 -16.23 0.59 -8.63
C GLU A 151 -16.10 1.94 -7.91
N SER A 152 -14.89 2.42 -7.68
CA SER A 152 -14.66 3.71 -7.03
C SER A 152 -14.04 4.72 -8.00
N ALA A 153 -14.82 5.75 -8.35
CA ALA A 153 -14.38 6.79 -9.28
C ALA A 153 -13.54 7.88 -8.59
N ASP A 154 -13.75 8.08 -7.28
CA ASP A 154 -13.12 9.16 -6.51
C ASP A 154 -11.89 8.67 -5.72
N ASP A 155 -11.57 7.37 -5.79
CA ASP A 155 -10.40 6.83 -5.12
C ASP A 155 -9.14 7.15 -5.90
N PRO A 156 -8.10 7.74 -5.28
CA PRO A 156 -6.86 8.10 -5.98
C PRO A 156 -6.17 6.93 -6.69
N SER A 157 -6.35 5.71 -6.18
CA SER A 157 -5.76 4.53 -6.79
C SER A 157 -6.50 4.07 -8.05
N THR A 158 -7.72 4.55 -8.30
CA THR A 158 -8.56 4.10 -9.43
C THR A 158 -9.16 5.22 -10.27
N ALA A 159 -9.13 6.48 -9.82
CA ALA A 159 -9.73 7.62 -10.50
C ALA A 159 -9.28 7.79 -11.97
N HIS A 160 -8.04 7.39 -12.27
CA HIS A 160 -7.45 7.47 -13.61
C HIS A 160 -7.96 6.39 -14.59
N TYR A 161 -8.53 5.29 -14.08
CA TYR A 161 -9.09 4.26 -14.97
C TYR A 161 -10.46 4.69 -15.52
N PRO A 162 -10.83 4.30 -16.76
CA PRO A 162 -12.19 4.41 -17.24
C PRO A 162 -13.13 3.49 -16.44
N PRO A 163 -14.47 3.62 -16.57
CA PRO A 163 -15.41 2.74 -15.86
C PRO A 163 -15.20 1.26 -16.10
N THR A 164 -14.72 0.89 -17.30
CA THR A 164 -14.29 -0.47 -17.66
C THR A 164 -13.06 -0.42 -18.55
N PHE A 165 -12.15 -1.39 -18.39
CA PHE A 165 -10.98 -1.51 -19.23
C PHE A 165 -10.53 -2.97 -19.36
N MET A 166 -9.87 -3.29 -20.48
CA MET A 166 -9.24 -4.61 -20.66
C MET A 166 -7.88 -4.61 -19.99
N PHE A 167 -7.58 -5.69 -19.27
CA PHE A 167 -6.26 -5.91 -18.70
C PHE A 167 -5.89 -7.38 -18.80
N THR A 168 -4.60 -7.69 -18.92
CA THR A 168 -4.08 -9.06 -19.00
C THR A 168 -3.20 -9.34 -17.81
N ASP A 169 -3.63 -10.26 -16.95
CA ASP A 169 -2.83 -10.69 -15.80
C ASP A 169 -3.22 -12.13 -15.39
N GLU A 170 -2.68 -12.63 -14.29
CA GLU A 170 -3.12 -13.82 -13.61
C GLU A 170 -4.23 -13.47 -12.61
N TRP A 171 -5.44 -13.94 -12.88
CA TRP A 171 -6.61 -13.56 -12.09
C TRP A 171 -6.83 -14.52 -10.92
N TYR A 172 -6.63 -14.01 -9.70
CA TYR A 172 -6.85 -14.78 -8.48
C TYR A 172 -8.32 -14.91 -8.15
N ASN A 173 -8.74 -16.16 -7.90
CA ASN A 173 -9.99 -16.48 -7.21
C ASN A 173 -9.70 -16.56 -5.70
N PHE A 174 -10.60 -16.10 -4.87
CA PHE A 174 -10.41 -16.02 -3.42
C PHE A 174 -11.30 -17.00 -2.67
N ARG A 175 -10.86 -17.44 -1.47
CA ARG A 175 -11.63 -18.33 -0.59
C ARG A 175 -12.91 -17.69 -0.07
N ALA A 176 -12.92 -16.38 0.07
CA ALA A 176 -14.08 -15.59 0.48
C ALA A 176 -14.07 -14.22 -0.21
N ASN A 177 -15.25 -13.63 -0.33
CA ASN A 177 -15.40 -12.28 -0.90
C ASN A 177 -15.09 -11.23 0.18
N PRO A 178 -14.16 -10.28 -0.04
CA PRO A 178 -13.76 -9.27 0.94
C PRO A 178 -14.82 -8.19 1.18
N ARG A 179 -15.83 -8.05 0.32
CA ARG A 179 -16.78 -6.93 0.27
C ARG A 179 -17.50 -6.68 1.61
N ALA A 180 -17.75 -7.72 2.41
CA ALA A 180 -18.46 -7.56 3.68
C ALA A 180 -17.76 -6.65 4.70
N GLY A 181 -16.44 -6.40 4.52
CA GLY A 181 -15.66 -5.56 5.45
C GLY A 181 -14.62 -4.69 4.75
N ALA A 182 -14.77 -4.48 3.42
CA ALA A 182 -13.83 -3.69 2.64
C ALA A 182 -14.56 -2.86 1.56
N SER A 183 -13.97 -1.72 1.22
CA SER A 183 -14.37 -0.93 0.06
C SER A 183 -13.70 -1.51 -1.19
N VAL A 184 -14.49 -2.11 -2.08
CA VAL A 184 -13.99 -2.65 -3.34
C VAL A 184 -13.69 -1.49 -4.30
N LEU A 185 -12.53 -1.57 -4.93
CA LEU A 185 -12.00 -0.56 -5.87
C LEU A 185 -12.12 -1.03 -7.31
N LEU A 186 -11.71 -2.28 -7.55
CA LEU A 186 -11.77 -2.94 -8.86
C LEU A 186 -12.36 -4.35 -8.71
N ARG A 187 -13.16 -4.79 -9.67
CA ARG A 187 -13.64 -6.17 -9.81
C ARG A 187 -13.50 -6.65 -11.24
N LEU A 188 -13.53 -7.96 -11.43
CA LEU A 188 -13.59 -8.59 -12.76
C LEU A 188 -15.05 -8.73 -13.22
N ASP A 189 -15.25 -8.64 -14.53
CA ASP A 189 -16.41 -9.18 -15.20
C ASP A 189 -16.10 -10.62 -15.61
N GLU A 190 -16.56 -11.60 -14.84
CA GLU A 190 -16.28 -13.02 -15.11
C GLU A 190 -16.87 -13.53 -16.44
N ALA A 191 -17.85 -12.82 -17.04
CA ALA A 191 -18.34 -13.16 -18.35
C ALA A 191 -17.35 -12.86 -19.48
N SER A 192 -16.30 -12.09 -19.19
CA SER A 192 -15.29 -11.67 -20.18
C SER A 192 -14.09 -12.62 -20.31
N TYR A 193 -13.96 -13.62 -19.42
CA TYR A 193 -12.82 -14.53 -19.39
C TYR A 193 -13.22 -15.92 -18.82
N GLN A 194 -12.25 -16.82 -18.68
CA GLN A 194 -12.49 -18.17 -18.13
C GLN A 194 -11.95 -18.27 -16.69
N PRO A 195 -12.77 -18.07 -15.65
CA PRO A 195 -12.32 -18.00 -14.27
C PRO A 195 -11.90 -19.37 -13.68
N GLY A 196 -12.28 -20.47 -14.31
CA GLY A 196 -11.96 -21.82 -13.84
C GLY A 196 -12.87 -22.28 -12.68
N SER A 197 -12.42 -23.31 -11.95
CA SER A 197 -13.21 -23.92 -10.88
C SER A 197 -13.38 -23.08 -9.63
N GLY A 198 -12.61 -22.00 -9.50
CA GLY A 198 -12.69 -21.06 -8.37
C GLY A 198 -13.54 -19.83 -8.67
N ALA A 199 -14.36 -19.83 -9.74
CA ALA A 199 -15.19 -18.70 -10.12
C ALA A 199 -15.98 -18.10 -8.95
N MET A 200 -15.97 -16.77 -8.84
CA MET A 200 -16.67 -16.01 -7.79
C MET A 200 -18.01 -15.45 -8.28
N GLY A 201 -18.32 -15.59 -9.57
CA GLY A 201 -19.57 -15.17 -10.20
C GLY A 201 -19.64 -13.66 -10.48
N ALA A 202 -20.82 -13.09 -10.30
CA ALA A 202 -21.06 -11.68 -10.66
C ALA A 202 -20.30 -10.65 -9.77
N ASP A 203 -19.78 -11.10 -8.64
CA ASP A 203 -19.05 -10.23 -7.68
C ASP A 203 -17.65 -10.79 -7.39
N HIS A 204 -16.68 -10.41 -8.23
CA HIS A 204 -15.30 -10.85 -8.18
C HIS A 204 -14.33 -9.67 -7.90
N PRO A 205 -14.21 -9.21 -6.64
CA PRO A 205 -13.24 -8.16 -6.29
C PRO A 205 -11.81 -8.59 -6.54
N ILE A 206 -11.00 -7.67 -7.13
CA ILE A 206 -9.56 -7.88 -7.32
C ILE A 206 -8.71 -6.77 -6.72
N SER A 207 -9.31 -5.66 -6.29
CA SER A 207 -8.64 -4.63 -5.50
C SER A 207 -9.62 -4.03 -4.52
N TRP A 208 -9.15 -3.83 -3.28
CA TRP A 208 -9.96 -3.27 -2.20
C TRP A 208 -9.09 -2.61 -1.15
N LYS A 209 -9.75 -1.85 -0.27
CA LYS A 209 -9.12 -1.22 0.90
C LYS A 209 -10.03 -1.29 2.12
N ARG A 210 -9.43 -1.22 3.31
CA ARG A 210 -10.14 -1.20 4.58
C ARG A 210 -9.29 -0.59 5.68
N ASP A 211 -9.94 -0.14 6.76
CA ASP A 211 -9.26 0.22 7.99
C ASP A 211 -8.98 -1.04 8.83
N VAL A 212 -7.87 -1.03 9.57
CA VAL A 212 -7.45 -2.09 10.50
C VAL A 212 -7.00 -1.43 11.80
N GLY A 213 -7.89 -1.40 12.79
CA GLY A 213 -7.68 -0.56 13.97
C GLY A 213 -7.58 0.91 13.59
N SER A 214 -6.47 1.56 13.93
CA SER A 214 -6.14 2.92 13.47
C SER A 214 -5.35 2.95 12.17
N GLY A 215 -4.94 1.81 11.66
CA GLY A 215 -4.16 1.66 10.42
C GLY A 215 -5.01 1.36 9.20
N ARG A 216 -4.36 1.06 8.08
CA ARG A 216 -4.99 0.91 6.77
C ARG A 216 -4.41 -0.25 6.00
N ALA A 217 -5.27 -1.02 5.33
CA ALA A 217 -4.87 -2.10 4.43
C ALA A 217 -5.46 -1.88 3.03
N TRP A 218 -4.60 -1.87 2.02
CA TRP A 218 -4.94 -1.81 0.61
C TRP A 218 -4.39 -3.04 -0.10
N TYR A 219 -5.14 -3.61 -1.03
CA TYR A 219 -4.73 -4.82 -1.76
C TYR A 219 -5.10 -4.73 -3.23
N THR A 220 -4.25 -5.32 -4.09
CA THR A 220 -4.55 -5.62 -5.49
C THR A 220 -4.05 -7.00 -5.88
N ALA A 221 -4.90 -7.79 -6.58
CA ALA A 221 -4.54 -9.07 -7.16
C ALA A 221 -3.70 -8.94 -8.43
N MET A 222 -3.66 -7.77 -9.04
CA MET A 222 -2.82 -7.48 -10.21
C MET A 222 -1.34 -7.50 -9.81
N GLY A 223 -0.43 -7.76 -10.75
CA GLY A 223 1.01 -7.68 -10.52
C GLY A 223 1.79 -8.97 -10.71
N HIS A 224 1.16 -10.02 -11.28
CA HIS A 224 1.84 -11.27 -11.60
C HIS A 224 2.97 -11.09 -12.63
N ARG A 225 2.74 -10.24 -13.64
CA ARG A 225 3.61 -10.12 -14.81
C ARG A 225 4.57 -8.93 -14.69
N SER A 226 5.78 -9.09 -15.24
CA SER A 226 6.74 -7.99 -15.37
C SER A 226 6.16 -6.82 -16.19
N GLU A 227 5.39 -7.13 -17.24
CA GLU A 227 4.73 -6.11 -18.07
C GLU A 227 3.68 -5.31 -17.29
N THR A 228 3.03 -5.93 -16.30
CA THR A 228 2.11 -5.23 -15.40
C THR A 228 2.84 -4.15 -14.60
N CYS A 229 4.06 -4.42 -14.11
CA CYS A 229 4.88 -3.42 -13.41
C CYS A 229 5.33 -2.24 -14.30
N ALA A 230 5.33 -2.42 -15.61
CA ALA A 230 5.63 -1.36 -16.57
C ALA A 230 4.39 -0.57 -17.04
N ASP A 231 3.18 -1.08 -16.80
CA ASP A 231 1.93 -0.42 -17.19
C ASP A 231 1.69 0.86 -16.40
N ALA A 232 1.43 1.97 -17.10
CA ALA A 232 1.28 3.28 -16.47
C ALA A 232 0.04 3.35 -15.55
N GLY A 233 -1.06 2.70 -15.93
CA GLY A 233 -2.29 2.65 -15.12
C GLY A 233 -2.05 1.84 -13.83
N PHE A 234 -1.41 0.68 -13.93
CA PHE A 234 -1.06 -0.12 -12.76
C PHE A 234 -0.12 0.61 -11.82
N ARG A 235 0.89 1.29 -12.36
CA ARG A 235 1.81 2.12 -11.55
C ARG A 235 1.08 3.21 -10.77
N GLN A 236 0.13 3.90 -11.42
CA GLN A 236 -0.69 4.91 -10.76
C GLN A 236 -1.65 4.29 -9.72
N HIS A 237 -2.20 3.10 -10.01
CA HIS A 237 -3.01 2.32 -9.08
C HIS A 237 -2.24 1.99 -7.79
N VAL A 238 -1.02 1.44 -7.92
CA VAL A 238 -0.16 1.11 -6.79
C VAL A 238 0.26 2.38 -6.03
N LEU A 239 0.63 3.45 -6.73
CA LEU A 239 1.00 4.72 -6.09
C LEU A 239 -0.12 5.26 -5.21
N GLY A 240 -1.35 5.31 -5.75
CA GLY A 240 -2.53 5.75 -4.99
C GLY A 240 -2.80 4.85 -3.77
N GLY A 241 -2.61 3.54 -3.90
CA GLY A 241 -2.72 2.58 -2.79
C GLY A 241 -1.69 2.81 -1.70
N VAL A 242 -0.42 3.01 -2.07
CA VAL A 242 0.68 3.32 -1.12
C VAL A 242 0.42 4.64 -0.40
N GLN A 243 0.06 5.71 -1.12
CA GLN A 243 -0.25 7.02 -0.53
C GLN A 243 -1.43 6.95 0.43
N TRP A 244 -2.50 6.23 0.07
CA TRP A 244 -3.64 6.03 0.96
C TRP A 244 -3.25 5.25 2.21
N ALA A 245 -2.46 4.18 2.09
CA ALA A 245 -1.99 3.39 3.21
C ALA A 245 -1.09 4.20 4.16
N MET A 246 -0.21 5.05 3.63
CA MET A 246 0.61 5.96 4.43
C MET A 246 -0.22 7.04 5.16
N GLY A 247 -1.46 7.26 4.78
CA GLY A 247 -2.27 8.37 5.30
C GLY A 247 -1.88 9.72 4.73
N SER A 248 -1.13 9.74 3.64
CA SER A 248 -0.75 10.96 2.93
C SER A 248 -1.96 11.52 2.17
N ALA A 249 -2.07 12.84 2.07
CA ALA A 249 -3.03 13.44 1.14
C ALA A 249 -2.65 13.05 -0.29
N ALA A 250 -3.60 12.50 -1.04
CA ALA A 250 -3.36 12.15 -2.43
C ALA A 250 -3.01 13.40 -3.24
N VAL A 251 -1.84 13.43 -3.84
CA VAL A 251 -1.53 14.42 -4.86
C VAL A 251 -2.07 13.86 -6.17
N LEU A 252 -3.18 14.41 -6.65
CA LEU A 252 -3.71 14.12 -7.98
C LEU A 252 -2.76 14.76 -9.00
N TYR A 253 -2.10 13.98 -9.82
CA TYR A 253 -1.26 14.42 -10.93
C TYR A 253 -2.06 14.44 -12.22
#